data_0266bbf8e2e27fab6f719ec880733ef6
#
_entry.id   0266bbf8e2e27fab6f719ec880733ef6
#
_cell.length_a   1.000
_cell.length_b   1.000
_cell.length_c   1.000
_cell.angle_alpha   90.00
_cell.angle_beta   90.00
_cell.angle_gamma   90.00
#
_symmetry.space_group_name_H-M   'P 1'
#
loop_
_entity.id
_entity.type
_entity.pdbx_description
1 polymer ?
#
loop_
_entity_poly.entity_id
_entity_poly.type
_entity_poly.pdbx_seq_one_letter_code
_entity_poly.pdbx_strand_id
1 'polypeptide(L)'
;HIPVRGDGLKDESYATISTTNWLPYSWSINNVAFAEVMHTALAYFQAGRADAGFHLLKSSVLDGMYLGESPGNFGQISFYDAARGECYRDFGDPIGVASRVLIQGLYGILPDAMNGRLLVKPGLPSSWPFASLHTPDIDFDFKHTNEAVTSYTIIHRLSAVRTLELQFPAQRSEVAKLTVNGKPVTWTLVENSITRPVLSVVVPASSDEKVEISIEWGGEVLGSPTKSQIEAVLAEAPVCFVPMQQGDMKWWAPVDNPMAADKGNSTQFSAFAKVNSSKCEPVV
;
A
#
# COMPACT_ATOMS: atom_id res chain seq x y z
N HIS A 1 -11.97 -10.86 9.43
CA HIS A 1 -12.12 -10.87 7.97
C HIS A 1 -13.51 -11.38 7.60
N ILE A 2 -14.16 -10.73 6.66
CA ILE A 2 -15.46 -11.09 6.11
C ILE A 2 -15.22 -11.57 4.67
N PRO A 3 -15.46 -12.84 4.36
CA PRO A 3 -15.27 -13.35 3.00
C PRO A 3 -16.18 -12.64 2.00
N VAL A 4 -15.62 -12.22 0.87
CA VAL A 4 -16.40 -11.75 -0.28
C VAL A 4 -16.94 -12.96 -1.02
N ARG A 5 -18.24 -12.98 -1.24
CA ARG A 5 -18.94 -14.10 -1.88
C ARG A 5 -19.48 -13.66 -3.25
N GLY A 6 -19.31 -14.52 -4.23
CA GLY A 6 -19.79 -14.30 -5.59
C GLY A 6 -19.55 -15.50 -6.48
N ASP A 7 -20.32 -15.62 -7.53
CA ASP A 7 -20.18 -16.70 -8.49
C ASP A 7 -18.79 -16.68 -9.12
N GLY A 8 -18.11 -17.83 -9.12
CA GLY A 8 -16.77 -18.00 -9.68
C GLY A 8 -15.63 -17.57 -8.74
N LEU A 9 -15.88 -17.01 -7.56
CA LEU A 9 -14.86 -16.78 -6.55
C LEU A 9 -14.60 -18.08 -5.76
N LYS A 10 -13.32 -18.33 -5.48
CA LYS A 10 -12.94 -19.36 -4.51
C LYS A 10 -13.21 -18.81 -3.11
N ASP A 11 -13.69 -19.68 -2.22
CA ASP A 11 -13.87 -19.32 -0.82
C ASP A 11 -12.56 -18.74 -0.25
N GLU A 12 -12.71 -17.64 0.49
CA GLU A 12 -11.62 -16.92 1.17
C GLU A 12 -10.54 -16.30 0.25
N SER A 13 -10.69 -16.36 -1.08
CA SER A 13 -9.75 -15.72 -2.01
C SER A 13 -9.76 -14.20 -1.93
N TYR A 14 -10.87 -13.61 -1.49
CA TYR A 14 -11.06 -12.18 -1.23
C TYR A 14 -11.79 -11.98 0.09
N ALA A 15 -11.40 -10.99 0.85
CA ALA A 15 -12.03 -10.67 2.11
C ALA A 15 -11.97 -9.17 2.42
N THR A 16 -13.04 -8.65 2.99
CA THR A 16 -13.12 -7.35 3.63
C THR A 16 -12.88 -7.49 5.14
N ILE A 17 -12.94 -6.40 5.85
CA ILE A 17 -12.80 -6.38 7.32
C ILE A 17 -14.00 -5.70 7.95
N SER A 18 -14.42 -6.18 9.12
CA SER A 18 -15.39 -5.46 9.94
C SER A 18 -14.71 -4.40 10.79
N THR A 19 -15.46 -3.38 11.17
CA THR A 19 -15.00 -2.31 12.06
C THR A 19 -14.61 -2.85 13.43
N THR A 20 -15.41 -3.74 13.99
CA THR A 20 -15.12 -4.44 15.25
C THR A 20 -15.79 -5.83 15.26
N ASN A 21 -15.48 -6.64 16.29
CA ASN A 21 -16.15 -7.90 16.57
C ASN A 21 -17.00 -7.82 17.85
N TRP A 22 -17.40 -6.63 18.28
CA TRP A 22 -18.13 -6.45 19.53
C TRP A 22 -19.64 -6.64 19.31
N LEU A 23 -20.29 -7.16 20.34
CA LEU A 23 -21.74 -7.33 20.41
C LEU A 23 -22.29 -6.53 21.60
N PRO A 24 -23.51 -6.00 21.50
CA PRO A 24 -24.37 -5.92 20.35
C PRO A 24 -23.78 -4.95 19.32
N TYR A 25 -23.94 -5.24 18.06
CA TYR A 25 -23.52 -4.30 17.02
C TYR A 25 -24.53 -3.18 16.89
N SER A 26 -24.02 -2.05 16.53
CA SER A 26 -24.77 -0.88 16.12
C SER A 26 -24.18 -0.37 14.82
N TRP A 27 -24.75 0.68 14.29
CA TRP A 27 -24.44 1.26 13.01
C TRP A 27 -22.96 1.24 12.55
N SER A 28 -22.01 1.52 13.42
CA SER A 28 -20.58 1.51 13.11
C SER A 28 -19.79 0.43 13.84
N ILE A 29 -20.46 -0.51 14.48
CA ILE A 29 -19.84 -1.58 15.26
C ILE A 29 -20.17 -2.92 14.60
N ASN A 30 -19.15 -3.74 14.33
CA ASN A 30 -19.28 -5.07 13.74
C ASN A 30 -19.88 -5.07 12.30
N ASN A 31 -19.73 -3.98 11.58
CA ASN A 31 -20.15 -3.82 10.20
C ASN A 31 -18.96 -3.72 9.26
N VAL A 32 -19.16 -4.03 7.99
CA VAL A 32 -18.22 -3.67 6.93
C VAL A 32 -18.52 -2.25 6.48
N ALA A 33 -17.77 -1.30 6.99
CA ALA A 33 -17.84 0.10 6.60
C ALA A 33 -16.78 0.38 5.55
N PHE A 34 -17.18 0.56 4.31
CA PHE A 34 -16.24 0.57 3.18
C PHE A 34 -15.28 1.76 3.18
N ALA A 35 -15.66 2.92 3.71
CA ALA A 35 -14.74 4.03 3.86
C ALA A 35 -13.58 3.69 4.80
N GLU A 36 -13.85 3.05 5.93
CA GLU A 36 -12.85 2.60 6.90
C GLU A 36 -12.00 1.46 6.35
N VAL A 37 -12.61 0.54 5.61
CA VAL A 37 -11.87 -0.53 4.92
C VAL A 37 -10.92 0.05 3.89
N MET A 38 -11.35 1.05 3.12
CA MET A 38 -10.51 1.76 2.15
C MET A 38 -9.41 2.58 2.83
N HIS A 39 -9.68 3.25 3.95
CA HIS A 39 -8.64 3.91 4.72
C HIS A 39 -7.59 2.92 5.25
N THR A 40 -8.02 1.73 5.65
CA THR A 40 -7.10 0.65 6.04
C THR A 40 -6.25 0.20 4.84
N ALA A 41 -6.83 0.07 3.66
CA ALA A 41 -6.08 -0.22 2.44
C ALA A 41 -5.04 0.89 2.14
N LEU A 42 -5.44 2.17 2.28
CA LEU A 42 -4.52 3.31 2.13
C LEU A 42 -3.36 3.24 3.13
N ALA A 43 -3.64 2.91 4.39
CA ALA A 43 -2.61 2.74 5.42
C ALA A 43 -1.62 1.62 5.06
N TYR A 44 -2.09 0.50 4.49
CA TYR A 44 -1.19 -0.54 3.98
C TYR A 44 -0.27 -0.02 2.86
N PHE A 45 -0.80 0.74 1.90
CA PHE A 45 0.02 1.35 0.85
C PHE A 45 1.05 2.32 1.43
N GLN A 46 0.66 3.17 2.37
CA GLN A 46 1.56 4.12 3.04
C GLN A 46 2.67 3.41 3.82
N ALA A 47 2.35 2.26 4.43
CA ALA A 47 3.30 1.39 5.10
C ALA A 47 4.17 0.54 4.16
N GLY A 48 4.06 0.71 2.83
CA GLY A 48 4.81 -0.07 1.85
C GLY A 48 4.34 -1.53 1.70
N ARG A 49 3.17 -1.88 2.23
CA ARG A 49 2.55 -3.21 2.12
C ARG A 49 1.59 -3.26 0.94
N ALA A 50 2.13 -3.04 -0.26
CA ALA A 50 1.37 -2.85 -1.49
C ALA A 50 0.42 -4.02 -1.81
N ASP A 51 0.90 -5.27 -1.69
CA ASP A 51 0.08 -6.46 -1.99
C ASP A 51 -1.12 -6.59 -1.04
N ALA A 52 -0.93 -6.32 0.25
CA ALA A 52 -2.02 -6.32 1.24
C ALA A 52 -3.01 -5.16 0.98
N GLY A 53 -2.48 -3.97 0.69
CA GLY A 53 -3.30 -2.80 0.35
C GLY A 53 -4.16 -3.05 -0.89
N PHE A 54 -3.56 -3.60 -1.94
CA PHE A 54 -4.28 -3.92 -3.17
C PHE A 54 -5.29 -5.05 -2.97
N HIS A 55 -4.94 -6.09 -2.22
CA HIS A 55 -5.87 -7.17 -1.91
C HIS A 55 -7.14 -6.64 -1.22
N LEU A 56 -6.98 -5.78 -0.22
CA LEU A 56 -8.10 -5.18 0.51
C LEU A 56 -8.90 -4.20 -0.38
N LEU A 57 -8.22 -3.34 -1.14
CA LEU A 57 -8.86 -2.45 -2.12
C LEU A 57 -9.71 -3.24 -3.11
N LYS A 58 -9.13 -4.26 -3.75
CA LYS A 58 -9.82 -5.08 -4.73
C LYS A 58 -11.01 -5.83 -4.12
N SER A 59 -10.82 -6.42 -2.93
CA SER A 59 -11.89 -7.12 -2.21
C SER A 59 -13.07 -6.19 -1.94
N SER A 60 -12.79 -4.96 -1.51
CA SER A 60 -13.83 -3.98 -1.19
C SER A 60 -14.57 -3.47 -2.44
N VAL A 61 -13.85 -3.26 -3.54
CA VAL A 61 -14.47 -2.89 -4.82
C VAL A 61 -15.37 -4.03 -5.35
N LEU A 62 -14.87 -5.27 -5.30
CA LEU A 62 -15.66 -6.43 -5.72
C LEU A 62 -16.94 -6.56 -4.89
N ASP A 63 -16.83 -6.48 -3.58
CA ASP A 63 -17.98 -6.63 -2.68
C ASP A 63 -18.94 -5.45 -2.77
N GLY A 64 -18.42 -4.23 -2.65
CA GLY A 64 -19.23 -3.02 -2.60
C GLY A 64 -19.85 -2.57 -3.92
N MET A 65 -19.26 -2.95 -5.06
CA MET A 65 -19.70 -2.45 -6.39
C MET A 65 -20.23 -3.54 -7.32
N TYR A 66 -19.70 -4.76 -7.24
CA TYR A 66 -19.95 -5.76 -8.28
C TYR A 66 -20.65 -7.03 -7.83
N LEU A 67 -20.31 -7.59 -6.68
CA LEU A 67 -20.71 -8.94 -6.29
C LEU A 67 -21.65 -9.00 -5.09
N GLY A 68 -21.50 -8.07 -4.15
CA GLY A 68 -22.25 -8.08 -2.90
C GLY A 68 -23.68 -7.49 -3.05
N GLU A 69 -24.04 -6.69 -2.05
CA GLU A 69 -25.40 -6.11 -1.92
C GLU A 69 -25.76 -5.07 -2.98
N SER A 70 -24.81 -4.66 -3.83
CA SER A 70 -25.02 -3.65 -4.86
C SER A 70 -24.43 -4.04 -6.23
N PRO A 71 -24.75 -5.22 -6.76
CA PRO A 71 -24.16 -5.69 -8.00
C PRO A 71 -24.60 -4.78 -9.18
N GLY A 72 -23.63 -4.45 -10.04
CA GLY A 72 -23.84 -3.62 -11.22
C GLY A 72 -24.15 -2.15 -10.92
N ASN A 73 -23.99 -1.70 -9.69
CA ASN A 73 -24.14 -0.29 -9.32
C ASN A 73 -22.82 0.45 -9.59
N PHE A 74 -22.88 1.64 -10.18
CA PHE A 74 -21.73 2.50 -10.41
C PHE A 74 -21.24 3.18 -9.13
N GLY A 75 -22.06 3.22 -8.08
CA GLY A 75 -21.71 3.70 -6.75
C GLY A 75 -21.31 2.56 -5.84
N GLN A 76 -20.35 2.80 -4.96
CA GLN A 76 -20.01 1.86 -3.91
C GLN A 76 -20.95 2.03 -2.73
N ILE A 77 -21.43 0.92 -2.16
CA ILE A 77 -22.22 0.98 -0.93
C ILE A 77 -21.38 1.50 0.23
N SER A 78 -22.03 2.17 1.19
CA SER A 78 -21.35 2.75 2.35
C SER A 78 -20.94 1.69 3.34
N PHE A 79 -21.88 0.86 3.73
CA PHE A 79 -21.59 -0.28 4.60
C PHE A 79 -22.70 -1.35 4.51
N TYR A 80 -22.41 -2.51 5.00
CA TYR A 80 -23.39 -3.56 5.26
C TYR A 80 -23.14 -4.24 6.60
N ASP A 81 -24.25 -4.73 7.16
CA ASP A 81 -24.25 -5.58 8.33
C ASP A 81 -23.96 -7.03 7.92
N ALA A 82 -22.78 -7.53 8.27
CA ALA A 82 -22.36 -8.87 7.92
C ALA A 82 -23.24 -9.98 8.56
N ALA A 83 -23.99 -9.65 9.62
CA ALA A 83 -24.88 -10.60 10.30
C ALA A 83 -26.32 -10.55 9.80
N ARG A 84 -26.83 -9.36 9.47
CA ARG A 84 -28.24 -9.16 9.08
C ARG A 84 -28.44 -8.98 7.59
N GLY A 85 -27.39 -8.64 6.82
CA GLY A 85 -27.50 -8.35 5.41
C GLY A 85 -28.12 -6.98 5.10
N GLU A 86 -28.27 -6.09 6.09
CA GLU A 86 -28.69 -4.71 5.85
C GLU A 86 -27.61 -3.91 5.12
N CYS A 87 -28.01 -3.09 4.18
CA CYS A 87 -27.12 -2.35 3.31
C CYS A 87 -27.50 -0.87 3.24
N TYR A 88 -26.54 0.03 3.33
CA TYR A 88 -26.73 1.47 3.20
C TYR A 88 -25.93 2.03 2.03
N ARG A 89 -26.57 2.86 1.21
CA ARG A 89 -26.02 3.36 -0.06
C ARG A 89 -25.84 4.89 -0.10
N ASP A 90 -26.37 5.58 0.89
CA ASP A 90 -26.64 7.02 0.78
C ASP A 90 -25.48 7.92 1.20
N PHE A 91 -24.30 7.35 1.49
CA PHE A 91 -23.12 8.12 1.82
C PHE A 91 -22.14 8.15 0.66
N GLY A 92 -21.60 9.33 0.36
CA GLY A 92 -20.59 9.51 -0.69
C GLY A 92 -19.14 9.23 -0.25
N ASP A 93 -18.90 9.03 1.03
CA ASP A 93 -17.56 8.82 1.60
C ASP A 93 -16.82 7.60 1.01
N PRO A 94 -17.43 6.39 0.83
CA PRO A 94 -16.69 5.25 0.27
C PRO A 94 -16.14 5.52 -1.14
N ILE A 95 -16.90 6.22 -1.98
CA ILE A 95 -16.47 6.57 -3.34
C ILE A 95 -15.28 7.53 -3.30
N GLY A 96 -15.34 8.55 -2.45
CA GLY A 96 -14.27 9.50 -2.27
C GLY A 96 -13.00 8.84 -1.74
N VAL A 97 -13.13 7.96 -0.74
CA VAL A 97 -11.99 7.24 -0.19
C VAL A 97 -11.45 6.20 -1.16
N ALA A 98 -12.29 5.48 -1.90
CA ALA A 98 -11.85 4.54 -2.95
C ALA A 98 -11.01 5.24 -4.02
N SER A 99 -11.47 6.41 -4.49
CA SER A 99 -10.72 7.24 -5.43
C SER A 99 -9.38 7.69 -4.85
N ARG A 100 -9.38 8.08 -3.58
CA ARG A 100 -8.16 8.46 -2.86
C ARG A 100 -7.18 7.29 -2.74
N VAL A 101 -7.64 6.10 -2.39
CA VAL A 101 -6.79 4.90 -2.31
C VAL A 101 -6.19 4.55 -3.66
N LEU A 102 -6.99 4.66 -4.72
CA LEU A 102 -6.50 4.43 -6.07
C LEU A 102 -5.38 5.42 -6.43
N ILE A 103 -5.61 6.71 -6.25
CA ILE A 103 -4.65 7.74 -6.67
C ILE A 103 -3.47 7.84 -5.71
N GLN A 104 -3.71 8.00 -4.40
CA GLN A 104 -2.66 8.24 -3.41
C GLN A 104 -1.99 6.96 -2.90
N GLY A 105 -2.70 5.83 -2.92
CA GLY A 105 -2.18 4.54 -2.46
C GLY A 105 -1.55 3.75 -3.60
N LEU A 106 -2.36 3.29 -4.54
CA LEU A 106 -1.91 2.38 -5.60
C LEU A 106 -0.96 3.06 -6.59
N TYR A 107 -1.32 4.24 -7.11
CA TYR A 107 -0.44 5.00 -8.01
C TYR A 107 0.50 5.96 -7.27
N GLY A 108 0.22 6.24 -6.01
CA GLY A 108 1.12 7.03 -5.16
C GLY A 108 1.26 8.49 -5.56
N ILE A 109 0.23 9.09 -6.15
CA ILE A 109 0.26 10.46 -6.68
C ILE A 109 -0.21 11.42 -5.59
N LEU A 110 0.69 12.26 -5.08
CA LEU A 110 0.44 13.18 -3.97
C LEU A 110 0.89 14.61 -4.37
N PRO A 111 -0.03 15.42 -4.92
CA PRO A 111 0.28 16.81 -5.24
C PRO A 111 0.50 17.66 -3.97
N ASP A 112 1.56 18.45 -3.98
CA ASP A 112 1.88 19.45 -2.97
C ASP A 112 2.09 20.81 -3.68
N ALA A 113 0.99 21.38 -4.13
CA ALA A 113 1.01 22.60 -4.93
C ALA A 113 1.55 23.83 -4.16
N MET A 114 1.39 23.85 -2.84
CA MET A 114 1.90 24.95 -2.00
C MET A 114 3.44 24.99 -2.01
N ASN A 115 4.09 23.85 -2.12
CA ASN A 115 5.54 23.74 -2.22
C ASN A 115 6.03 23.53 -3.67
N GLY A 116 5.14 23.65 -4.66
CA GLY A 116 5.48 23.46 -6.07
C GLY A 116 5.94 22.05 -6.42
N ARG A 117 5.50 21.07 -5.66
CA ARG A 117 5.99 19.68 -5.71
C ARG A 117 4.89 18.69 -6.06
N LEU A 118 5.25 17.65 -6.78
CA LEU A 118 4.48 16.42 -6.93
C LEU A 118 5.31 15.24 -6.41
N LEU A 119 4.86 14.62 -5.34
CA LEU A 119 5.41 13.36 -4.87
C LEU A 119 4.73 12.20 -5.61
N VAL A 120 5.54 11.29 -6.17
CA VAL A 120 5.08 10.05 -6.78
C VAL A 120 5.74 8.87 -6.06
N LYS A 121 4.95 8.14 -5.27
CA LYS A 121 5.36 6.98 -4.47
C LYS A 121 4.47 5.78 -4.79
N PRO A 122 4.68 5.05 -5.90
CA PRO A 122 3.79 3.99 -6.34
C PRO A 122 3.73 2.84 -5.33
N GLY A 123 2.51 2.41 -5.00
CA GLY A 123 2.21 1.22 -4.20
C GLY A 123 1.74 0.05 -5.06
N LEU A 124 2.38 -0.17 -6.21
CA LEU A 124 1.97 -1.22 -7.13
C LEU A 124 2.28 -2.62 -6.56
N PRO A 125 1.37 -3.60 -6.73
CA PRO A 125 1.62 -4.98 -6.33
C PRO A 125 2.89 -5.56 -6.96
N SER A 126 3.63 -6.34 -6.19
CA SER A 126 4.92 -6.90 -6.60
C SER A 126 4.83 -7.82 -7.83
N SER A 127 3.68 -8.43 -8.06
CA SER A 127 3.42 -9.33 -9.19
C SER A 127 3.01 -8.61 -10.49
N TRP A 128 2.81 -7.30 -10.46
CA TRP A 128 2.36 -6.59 -11.65
C TRP A 128 3.50 -6.30 -12.62
N PRO A 129 3.41 -6.77 -13.88
CA PRO A 129 4.43 -6.50 -14.90
C PRO A 129 4.30 -5.08 -15.50
N PHE A 130 3.13 -4.49 -15.43
CA PHE A 130 2.85 -3.12 -15.89
C PHE A 130 1.64 -2.53 -15.18
N ALA A 131 1.54 -1.21 -15.21
CA ALA A 131 0.38 -0.44 -14.78
C ALA A 131 0.34 0.89 -15.53
N SER A 132 -0.85 1.40 -15.82
CA SER A 132 -1.05 2.70 -16.45
C SER A 132 -2.22 3.45 -15.80
N LEU A 133 -2.06 4.76 -15.67
CA LEU A 133 -3.12 5.67 -15.27
C LEU A 133 -3.07 6.91 -16.16
N HIS A 134 -4.19 7.24 -16.78
CA HIS A 134 -4.33 8.42 -17.60
C HIS A 134 -5.51 9.25 -17.10
N THR A 135 -5.24 10.46 -16.69
CA THR A 135 -6.22 11.45 -16.23
C THR A 135 -5.97 12.78 -16.91
N PRO A 136 -6.88 13.76 -16.81
CA PRO A 136 -6.62 15.10 -17.33
C PRO A 136 -5.36 15.75 -16.76
N ASP A 137 -4.99 15.42 -15.52
CA ASP A 137 -3.92 16.09 -14.77
C ASP A 137 -2.59 15.33 -14.83
N ILE A 138 -2.60 14.01 -15.04
CA ILE A 138 -1.39 13.19 -15.01
C ILE A 138 -1.54 11.93 -15.88
N ASP A 139 -0.47 11.60 -16.59
CA ASP A 139 -0.24 10.28 -17.15
C ASP A 139 0.89 9.60 -16.37
N PHE A 140 0.68 8.36 -16.02
CA PHE A 140 1.62 7.51 -15.31
C PHE A 140 1.64 6.14 -15.97
N ASP A 141 2.81 5.69 -16.38
CA ASP A 141 3.06 4.34 -16.87
C ASP A 141 4.20 3.69 -16.09
N PHE A 142 4.02 2.44 -15.76
CA PHE A 142 5.00 1.59 -15.09
C PHE A 142 5.16 0.31 -15.88
N LYS A 143 6.41 -0.20 -15.96
CA LYS A 143 6.71 -1.47 -16.59
C LYS A 143 7.96 -2.11 -15.99
N HIS A 144 7.87 -3.42 -15.72
CA HIS A 144 9.04 -4.28 -15.61
C HIS A 144 9.44 -4.78 -17.00
N THR A 145 10.59 -4.35 -17.50
CA THR A 145 11.12 -4.82 -18.79
C THR A 145 11.67 -6.23 -18.64
N ASN A 146 12.27 -6.52 -17.48
CA ASN A 146 12.71 -7.84 -17.04
C ASN A 146 12.85 -7.80 -15.50
N GLU A 147 13.29 -8.87 -14.88
CA GLU A 147 13.46 -8.96 -13.41
C GLU A 147 14.46 -7.93 -12.82
N ALA A 148 15.32 -7.36 -13.64
CA ALA A 148 16.35 -6.43 -13.22
C ALA A 148 16.10 -4.99 -13.67
N VAL A 149 15.09 -4.72 -14.50
CA VAL A 149 14.86 -3.37 -15.04
C VAL A 149 13.42 -2.93 -14.82
N THR A 150 13.29 -1.82 -14.13
CA THR A 150 12.01 -1.15 -13.89
C THR A 150 12.01 0.22 -14.56
N SER A 151 10.93 0.55 -15.25
CA SER A 151 10.76 1.85 -15.88
C SER A 151 9.46 2.52 -15.49
N TYR A 152 9.49 3.85 -15.43
CA TYR A 152 8.33 4.70 -15.23
C TYR A 152 8.33 5.82 -16.26
N THR A 153 7.14 6.21 -16.69
CA THR A 153 6.92 7.41 -17.50
C THR A 153 5.88 8.26 -16.80
N ILE A 154 6.16 9.54 -16.61
CA ILE A 154 5.27 10.47 -15.92
C ILE A 154 5.17 11.74 -16.76
N ILE A 155 3.93 12.20 -17.00
CA ILE A 155 3.62 13.50 -17.57
C ILE A 155 2.58 14.15 -16.64
N HIS A 156 2.88 15.31 -16.09
CA HIS A 156 1.90 16.07 -15.30
C HIS A 156 1.48 17.36 -16.02
N ARG A 157 0.23 17.80 -15.74
CA ARG A 157 -0.35 19.04 -16.29
C ARG A 157 -0.74 20.02 -15.18
N LEU A 158 -0.09 19.87 -14.02
CA LEU A 158 -0.32 20.70 -12.84
C LEU A 158 0.52 21.98 -12.92
N SER A 159 -0.11 23.12 -13.14
CA SER A 159 0.57 24.40 -13.41
C SER A 159 1.43 24.92 -12.25
N ALA A 160 1.14 24.56 -11.01
CA ALA A 160 1.91 24.95 -9.83
C ALA A 160 3.15 24.07 -9.58
N VAL A 161 3.22 22.86 -10.16
CA VAL A 161 4.33 21.92 -9.93
C VAL A 161 5.56 22.32 -10.75
N ARG A 162 6.72 22.31 -10.10
CA ARG A 162 8.04 22.58 -10.69
C ARG A 162 9.06 21.49 -10.38
N THR A 163 8.69 20.58 -9.47
CA THR A 163 9.58 19.52 -8.99
C THR A 163 8.81 18.22 -8.86
N LEU A 164 9.35 17.14 -9.40
CA LEU A 164 8.94 15.78 -9.08
C LEU A 164 9.87 15.22 -8.02
N GLU A 165 9.29 14.75 -6.95
CA GLU A 165 9.95 13.86 -5.99
C GLU A 165 9.45 12.45 -6.25
N LEU A 166 10.36 11.56 -6.64
CA LEU A 166 10.06 10.21 -7.06
C LEU A 166 10.57 9.24 -6.00
N GLN A 167 9.68 8.48 -5.38
CA GLN A 167 10.03 7.51 -4.36
C GLN A 167 9.68 6.10 -4.83
N PHE A 168 10.70 5.28 -5.07
CA PHE A 168 10.54 3.92 -5.61
C PHE A 168 10.94 2.86 -4.58
N PRO A 169 10.07 1.85 -4.31
CA PRO A 169 10.45 0.73 -3.47
C PRO A 169 11.57 -0.08 -4.16
N ALA A 170 12.65 -0.33 -3.42
CA ALA A 170 13.78 -1.10 -3.94
C ALA A 170 13.36 -2.55 -4.22
N GLN A 171 13.83 -3.09 -5.33
CA GLN A 171 13.57 -4.47 -5.74
C GLN A 171 14.72 -5.42 -5.35
N ARG A 172 15.95 -4.89 -5.32
CA ARG A 172 17.18 -5.64 -5.02
C ARG A 172 18.09 -4.84 -4.09
N SER A 173 19.14 -5.46 -3.63
CA SER A 173 20.08 -4.89 -2.66
C SER A 173 20.98 -3.79 -3.20
N GLU A 174 21.00 -3.58 -4.52
CA GLU A 174 21.83 -2.58 -5.18
C GLU A 174 21.10 -1.90 -6.34
N VAL A 175 21.50 -0.67 -6.64
CA VAL A 175 21.12 0.07 -7.85
C VAL A 175 22.30 0.09 -8.79
N ALA A 176 22.28 -0.73 -9.82
CA ALA A 176 23.35 -0.75 -10.82
C ALA A 176 23.37 0.54 -11.67
N LYS A 177 22.18 1.07 -11.98
CA LYS A 177 22.05 2.30 -12.72
C LYS A 177 20.68 2.93 -12.51
N LEU A 178 20.63 4.24 -12.37
CA LEU A 178 19.39 5.02 -12.37
C LEU A 178 19.54 6.21 -13.30
N THR A 179 18.59 6.34 -14.21
CA THR A 179 18.56 7.45 -15.17
C THR A 179 17.21 8.12 -15.21
N VAL A 180 17.22 9.43 -15.46
CA VAL A 180 16.06 10.22 -15.82
C VAL A 180 16.30 10.87 -17.18
N ASN A 181 15.38 10.64 -18.12
CA ASN A 181 15.51 11.08 -19.52
C ASN A 181 16.88 10.67 -20.14
N GLY A 182 17.30 9.42 -19.84
CA GLY A 182 18.55 8.83 -20.32
C GLY A 182 19.83 9.31 -19.63
N LYS A 183 19.74 10.29 -18.71
CA LYS A 183 20.90 10.83 -17.99
C LYS A 183 21.00 10.24 -16.61
N PRO A 184 22.19 9.82 -16.13
CA PRO A 184 22.39 9.40 -14.76
C PRO A 184 21.99 10.48 -13.77
N VAL A 185 21.33 10.09 -12.67
CA VAL A 185 20.93 10.98 -11.59
C VAL A 185 21.36 10.41 -10.24
N THR A 186 21.57 11.31 -9.28
CA THR A 186 21.79 10.91 -7.89
C THR A 186 20.50 10.54 -7.22
N TRP A 187 20.58 9.59 -6.33
CA TRP A 187 19.46 9.15 -5.51
C TRP A 187 19.88 9.04 -4.05
N THR A 188 18.93 9.02 -3.15
CA THR A 188 19.15 8.80 -1.72
C THR A 188 18.17 7.74 -1.24
N LEU A 189 18.44 7.14 -0.09
CA LEU A 189 17.45 6.34 0.61
C LEU A 189 16.56 7.25 1.45
N VAL A 190 15.25 6.98 1.43
CA VAL A 190 14.32 7.57 2.38
C VAL A 190 14.64 7.00 3.76
N GLU A 191 14.98 7.88 4.71
CA GLU A 191 15.27 7.48 6.08
C GLU A 191 14.06 6.80 6.73
N ASN A 192 14.34 5.81 7.55
CA ASN A 192 13.31 5.07 8.29
C ASN A 192 12.23 4.42 7.42
N SER A 193 12.56 4.06 6.18
CA SER A 193 11.64 3.28 5.33
C SER A 193 11.22 2.00 6.03
N ILE A 194 9.91 1.73 6.05
CA ILE A 194 9.32 0.51 6.63
C ILE A 194 8.92 -0.46 5.53
N THR A 195 8.96 -1.74 5.83
CA THR A 195 8.67 -2.88 4.94
C THR A 195 9.72 -3.09 3.87
N ARG A 196 10.14 -2.06 3.15
CA ARG A 196 11.18 -2.09 2.10
C ARG A 196 11.98 -0.79 2.09
N PRO A 197 13.23 -0.82 1.63
CA PRO A 197 13.97 0.41 1.34
C PRO A 197 13.27 1.18 0.23
N VAL A 198 13.30 2.50 0.31
CA VAL A 198 12.72 3.39 -0.69
C VAL A 198 13.80 4.32 -1.21
N LEU A 199 14.00 4.34 -2.52
CA LEU A 199 14.87 5.29 -3.22
C LEU A 199 14.13 6.61 -3.41
N SER A 200 14.79 7.73 -3.18
CA SER A 200 14.28 9.06 -3.49
C SER A 200 15.13 9.73 -4.55
N VAL A 201 14.45 10.25 -5.58
CA VAL A 201 15.04 11.04 -6.67
C VAL A 201 14.25 12.33 -6.82
N VAL A 202 14.92 13.45 -6.86
CA VAL A 202 14.28 14.76 -7.04
C VAL A 202 14.74 15.34 -8.37
N VAL A 203 13.79 15.68 -9.23
CA VAL A 203 14.07 16.25 -10.55
C VAL A 203 13.19 17.47 -10.83
N PRO A 204 13.71 18.50 -11.52
CA PRO A 204 12.88 19.54 -12.09
C PRO A 204 11.87 18.93 -13.06
N ALA A 205 10.67 19.47 -13.12
CA ALA A 205 9.68 19.08 -14.10
C ALA A 205 8.79 20.26 -14.46
N SER A 206 8.43 20.33 -15.72
CA SER A 206 7.49 21.32 -16.25
C SER A 206 6.19 20.64 -16.64
N SER A 207 5.09 21.42 -16.66
CA SER A 207 3.82 20.91 -17.19
C SER A 207 4.00 20.39 -18.62
N ASP A 208 3.38 19.27 -18.90
CA ASP A 208 3.42 18.56 -20.19
C ASP A 208 4.79 17.99 -20.60
N GLU A 209 5.79 18.13 -19.74
CA GLU A 209 7.09 17.51 -19.94
C GLU A 209 7.04 16.01 -19.58
N LYS A 210 7.54 15.18 -20.50
CA LYS A 210 7.69 13.76 -20.30
C LYS A 210 8.92 13.47 -19.45
N VAL A 211 8.75 12.80 -18.33
CA VAL A 211 9.82 12.33 -17.45
C VAL A 211 9.89 10.81 -17.52
N GLU A 212 10.98 10.30 -18.10
CA GLU A 212 11.25 8.86 -18.23
C GLU A 212 12.29 8.43 -17.22
N ILE A 213 11.95 7.48 -16.36
CA ILE A 213 12.82 6.94 -15.32
C ILE A 213 13.14 5.50 -15.68
N SER A 214 14.41 5.12 -15.60
CA SER A 214 14.86 3.73 -15.73
C SER A 214 15.78 3.37 -14.59
N ILE A 215 15.47 2.25 -13.90
CA ILE A 215 16.23 1.70 -12.80
C ILE A 215 16.70 0.31 -13.18
N GLU A 216 18.02 0.13 -13.25
CA GLU A 216 18.65 -1.17 -13.38
C GLU A 216 19.08 -1.64 -11.98
N TRP A 217 18.48 -2.74 -11.54
CA TRP A 217 18.74 -3.31 -10.23
C TRP A 217 19.91 -4.29 -10.25
N GLY A 218 20.79 -4.21 -9.25
CA GLY A 218 21.90 -5.14 -9.02
C GLY A 218 21.75 -5.90 -7.72
N GLY A 219 22.72 -6.73 -7.44
CA GLY A 219 22.76 -7.51 -6.21
C GLY A 219 21.67 -8.58 -6.09
N GLU A 220 21.34 -8.93 -4.86
CA GLU A 220 20.39 -9.98 -4.52
C GLU A 220 18.98 -9.44 -4.31
N VAL A 221 17.98 -10.34 -4.39
CA VAL A 221 16.60 -10.02 -3.99
C VAL A 221 16.57 -9.71 -2.49
N LEU A 222 15.80 -8.69 -2.11
CA LEU A 222 15.68 -8.29 -0.71
C LEU A 222 15.00 -9.39 0.11
N GLY A 223 15.66 -9.79 1.19
CA GLY A 223 15.20 -10.81 2.10
C GLY A 223 14.26 -10.27 3.19
N SER A 224 13.57 -11.18 3.83
CA SER A 224 12.83 -10.93 5.08
C SER A 224 13.73 -11.21 6.29
N PRO A 225 13.44 -10.63 7.47
CA PRO A 225 14.18 -10.94 8.67
C PRO A 225 14.11 -12.44 9.00
N THR A 226 15.21 -13.00 9.40
CA THR A 226 15.29 -14.39 9.84
C THR A 226 14.69 -14.52 11.26
N LYS A 227 14.27 -15.72 11.61
CA LYS A 227 13.72 -16.00 12.94
C LYS A 227 14.71 -15.59 14.05
N SER A 228 16.01 -15.85 13.87
CA SER A 228 17.04 -15.48 14.85
C SER A 228 17.22 -13.97 15.00
N GLN A 229 17.09 -13.20 13.90
CA GLN A 229 17.12 -11.73 13.96
C GLN A 229 15.92 -11.19 14.73
N ILE A 230 14.73 -11.76 14.48
CA ILE A 230 13.50 -11.40 15.20
C ILE A 230 13.63 -11.71 16.69
N GLU A 231 14.08 -12.92 17.04
CA GLU A 231 14.29 -13.34 18.42
C GLU A 231 15.32 -12.48 19.15
N ALA A 232 16.43 -12.14 18.51
CA ALA A 232 17.47 -11.30 19.09
C ALA A 232 16.92 -9.90 19.43
N VAL A 233 16.19 -9.29 18.51
CA VAL A 233 15.61 -7.95 18.72
C VAL A 233 14.51 -7.98 19.79
N LEU A 234 13.66 -9.02 19.81
CA LEU A 234 12.62 -9.18 20.82
C LEU A 234 13.17 -9.48 22.22
N ALA A 235 14.36 -10.06 22.31
CA ALA A 235 15.03 -10.30 23.58
C ALA A 235 15.54 -9.00 24.24
N GLU A 236 15.91 -8.01 23.44
CA GLU A 236 16.41 -6.72 23.92
C GLU A 236 15.28 -5.74 24.24
N ALA A 237 14.25 -5.70 23.40
CA ALA A 237 13.07 -4.83 23.58
C ALA A 237 11.87 -5.37 22.80
N PRO A 238 10.65 -5.16 23.28
CA PRO A 238 9.44 -5.45 22.50
C PRO A 238 9.31 -4.43 21.37
N VAL A 239 9.84 -4.76 20.19
CA VAL A 239 9.81 -3.88 19.01
C VAL A 239 8.91 -4.44 17.94
N CYS A 240 8.26 -3.53 17.19
CA CYS A 240 7.40 -3.90 16.08
C CYS A 240 8.17 -4.04 14.75
N PHE A 241 9.45 -3.67 14.73
CA PHE A 241 10.27 -3.65 13.53
C PHE A 241 11.69 -4.13 13.81
N VAL A 242 12.28 -4.82 12.84
CA VAL A 242 13.68 -5.25 12.82
C VAL A 242 14.46 -4.37 11.86
N PRO A 243 15.60 -3.78 12.29
CA PRO A 243 16.46 -3.06 11.36
C PRO A 243 17.11 -4.05 10.39
N MET A 244 17.01 -3.76 9.12
CA MET A 244 17.55 -4.57 8.02
C MET A 244 18.58 -3.78 7.24
N GLN A 245 19.63 -4.48 6.80
CA GLN A 245 20.59 -3.96 5.85
C GLN A 245 21.00 -5.08 4.89
N GLN A 246 20.96 -4.79 3.59
CA GLN A 246 21.43 -5.71 2.56
C GLN A 246 22.03 -4.90 1.39
N GLY A 247 23.30 -5.07 1.11
CA GLY A 247 24.03 -4.20 0.19
C GLY A 247 23.94 -2.73 0.64
N ASP A 248 23.55 -1.86 -0.28
CA ASP A 248 23.38 -0.42 -0.02
C ASP A 248 22.01 -0.10 0.64
N MET A 249 21.10 -1.07 0.74
CA MET A 249 19.73 -0.89 1.18
C MET A 249 19.61 -1.01 2.69
N LYS A 250 18.88 -0.08 3.32
CA LYS A 250 18.53 -0.08 4.74
C LYS A 250 17.04 0.18 4.92
N TRP A 251 16.40 -0.56 5.82
CA TRP A 251 14.97 -0.39 6.12
C TRP A 251 14.59 -1.02 7.46
N TRP A 252 13.36 -0.81 7.87
CA TRP A 252 12.75 -1.46 9.02
C TRP A 252 11.74 -2.49 8.54
N ALA A 253 12.01 -3.77 8.75
CA ALA A 253 11.09 -4.84 8.42
C ALA A 253 10.08 -5.04 9.57
N PRO A 254 8.76 -5.12 9.29
CA PRO A 254 7.78 -5.41 10.32
C PRO A 254 8.03 -6.82 10.89
N VAL A 255 7.87 -6.95 12.19
CA VAL A 255 7.82 -8.26 12.85
C VAL A 255 6.43 -8.82 12.60
N ASP A 256 6.29 -9.69 11.62
CA ASP A 256 5.10 -10.53 11.53
C ASP A 256 5.09 -11.42 12.78
N ASN A 257 4.03 -11.30 13.58
CA ASN A 257 3.93 -12.02 14.83
C ASN A 257 4.12 -13.53 14.60
N PRO A 258 5.22 -14.16 15.03
CA PRO A 258 5.47 -15.58 14.80
C PRO A 258 4.42 -16.48 15.46
N MET A 259 3.64 -15.95 16.41
CA MET A 259 2.50 -16.66 17.00
C MET A 259 1.22 -16.53 16.15
N ALA A 260 1.18 -15.63 15.18
CA ALA A 260 0.05 -15.48 14.26
C ALA A 260 0.06 -16.52 13.13
N ALA A 261 1.19 -17.13 12.86
CA ALA A 261 1.33 -18.19 11.85
C ALA A 261 0.74 -19.53 12.30
N ASP A 262 0.42 -19.69 13.57
CA ASP A 262 -0.12 -20.93 14.12
C ASP A 262 -1.62 -20.76 14.43
N LYS A 263 -2.44 -21.32 13.53
CA LYS A 263 -3.87 -21.59 13.66
C LYS A 263 -4.82 -20.39 13.55
N GLY A 264 -5.45 -20.29 12.40
CA GLY A 264 -6.60 -19.46 12.10
C GLY A 264 -7.69 -19.46 13.15
N ASN A 265 -7.49 -18.71 14.21
CA ASN A 265 -8.48 -18.40 15.22
C ASN A 265 -8.15 -17.08 15.91
N SER A 266 -9.15 -16.43 16.43
CA SER A 266 -9.23 -15.16 17.15
C SER A 266 -8.09 -14.81 18.14
N THR A 267 -7.14 -15.68 18.33
CA THR A 267 -5.90 -15.50 19.10
C THR A 267 -4.90 -14.51 18.48
N GLN A 268 -5.01 -14.19 17.20
CA GLN A 268 -4.13 -13.21 16.55
C GLN A 268 -4.20 -11.81 17.22
N PHE A 269 -5.40 -11.38 17.58
CA PHE A 269 -5.59 -10.11 18.27
C PHE A 269 -5.12 -10.14 19.74
N SER A 270 -5.30 -11.25 20.43
CA SER A 270 -4.88 -11.35 21.83
C SER A 270 -3.37 -11.48 22.01
N ALA A 271 -2.66 -12.07 21.04
CA ALA A 271 -1.20 -12.12 21.05
C ALA A 271 -0.59 -10.74 20.72
N PHE A 272 -1.14 -10.01 19.75
CA PHE A 272 -0.75 -8.63 19.45
C PHE A 272 -1.04 -7.70 20.65
N ALA A 273 -2.18 -7.85 21.30
CA ALA A 273 -2.52 -7.11 22.50
C ALA A 273 -1.61 -7.47 23.70
N LYS A 274 -1.18 -8.72 23.85
CA LYS A 274 -0.24 -9.11 24.91
C LYS A 274 1.18 -8.62 24.69
N VAL A 275 1.65 -8.55 23.47
CA VAL A 275 2.95 -7.97 23.13
C VAL A 275 2.92 -6.44 23.25
N ASN A 276 1.80 -5.82 22.91
CA ASN A 276 1.64 -4.36 22.90
C ASN A 276 1.17 -3.75 24.22
N SER A 277 0.60 -4.53 25.14
CA SER A 277 -0.01 -3.97 26.35
C SER A 277 0.97 -3.39 27.37
N SER A 278 2.27 -3.56 27.16
CA SER A 278 3.24 -3.07 28.14
C SER A 278 4.29 -2.08 27.65
N LYS A 279 4.57 -1.94 26.35
CA LYS A 279 5.72 -1.11 25.90
C LYS A 279 5.70 -0.56 24.48
N CYS A 280 4.70 -0.82 23.63
CA CYS A 280 4.60 -0.10 22.35
C CYS A 280 3.75 1.15 22.55
N GLU A 281 4.38 2.30 22.75
CA GLU A 281 3.70 3.57 22.56
C GLU A 281 3.48 3.78 21.05
N PRO A 282 2.31 4.25 20.62
CA PRO A 282 2.11 4.62 19.23
C PRO A 282 3.06 5.75 18.88
N VAL A 283 3.90 5.52 17.88
CA VAL A 283 4.68 6.60 17.27
C VAL A 283 3.67 7.47 16.50
N VAL A 284 3.39 8.64 17.04
CA VAL A 284 2.57 9.69 16.41
C VAL A 284 3.37 10.34 15.28
#